data_075542a9897c45629acb62d52d5a0e67
#
_entry.id   075542a9897c45629acb62d52d5a0e67
#
_cell.length_a   1.000
_cell.length_b   1.000
_cell.length_c   1.000
_cell.angle_alpha   90.00
_cell.angle_beta   90.00
_cell.angle_gamma   90.00
#
_symmetry.space_group_name_H-M   'P 1'
#
loop_
_entity.id
_entity.type
_entity.pdbx_description
1 polymer ?
#
loop_
_entity_poly.entity_id
_entity_poly.type
_entity_poly.pdbx_seq_one_letter_code
_entity_poly.pdbx_strand_id
1 'polypeptide(L)' 'MQKEFGMAIKKLREETGLSQEKFALSIGMDRTYYASVEAGKRNISLQNICKIAEGFGVSVSALFVVVAKQ' A
#
# COMPACT_ATOMS: atom_id res chain seq x y z
N MET A 1 10.80 -8.36 -2.53
CA MET A 1 9.85 -7.83 -1.49
C MET A 1 9.09 -6.61 -1.97
N GLN A 2 9.74 -5.67 -2.65
CA GLN A 2 9.05 -4.48 -3.15
C GLN A 2 7.89 -4.81 -4.09
N LYS A 3 8.11 -5.76 -4.99
CA LYS A 3 7.10 -6.15 -5.97
C LYS A 3 5.91 -6.82 -5.29
N GLU A 4 6.18 -7.74 -4.38
CA GLU A 4 5.12 -8.42 -3.64
C GLU A 4 4.33 -7.44 -2.77
N PHE A 5 5.03 -6.48 -2.14
CA PHE A 5 4.36 -5.46 -1.35
C PHE A 5 3.42 -4.63 -2.24
N GLY A 6 3.92 -4.19 -3.39
CA GLY A 6 3.11 -3.41 -4.34
C GLY A 6 1.88 -4.16 -4.81
N MET A 7 2.02 -5.44 -5.12
CA MET A 7 0.89 -6.27 -5.56
C MET A 7 -0.14 -6.42 -4.46
N ALA A 8 0.32 -6.60 -3.22
CA ALA A 8 -0.59 -6.78 -2.08
C ALA A 8 -1.42 -5.52 -1.84
N ILE A 9 -0.78 -4.34 -1.81
CA ILE A 9 -1.52 -3.10 -1.53
C ILE A 9 -2.44 -2.73 -2.70
N LYS A 10 -2.04 -3.05 -3.92
CA LYS A 10 -2.93 -2.83 -5.07
C LYS A 10 -4.19 -3.65 -4.94
N LYS A 11 -4.05 -4.92 -4.56
CA LYS A 11 -5.20 -5.81 -4.38
C LYS A 11 -6.12 -5.29 -3.28
N LEU A 12 -5.56 -4.88 -2.14
CA LEU A 12 -6.34 -4.33 -1.04
C LEU A 12 -7.05 -3.05 -1.46
N ARG A 13 -6.36 -2.18 -2.20
CA ARG A 13 -6.96 -0.93 -2.68
C ARG A 13 -8.12 -1.21 -3.63
N GLU A 14 -7.94 -2.15 -4.55
CA GLU A 14 -9.01 -2.50 -5.49
C GLU A 14 -10.25 -3.00 -4.77
N GLU A 15 -10.07 -3.70 -3.66
CA GLU A 15 -11.20 -4.15 -2.84
C GLU A 15 -11.97 -3.00 -2.20
N THR A 16 -11.30 -1.86 -1.97
CA THR A 16 -11.97 -0.67 -1.41
C THR A 16 -12.75 0.11 -2.46
N GLY A 17 -12.48 -0.12 -3.73
CA GLY A 17 -13.07 0.65 -4.82
C GLY A 17 -12.42 2.01 -5.05
N LEU A 18 -11.39 2.37 -4.31
CA LEU A 18 -10.72 3.66 -4.46
C LEU A 18 -9.65 3.62 -5.54
N SER A 19 -9.48 4.75 -6.25
CA SER A 19 -8.37 4.93 -7.17
C SER A 19 -7.08 5.12 -6.39
N GLN A 20 -5.94 5.01 -7.08
CA GLN A 20 -4.64 5.30 -6.47
C GLN A 20 -4.63 6.72 -5.88
N GLU A 21 -5.14 7.68 -6.64
CA GLU A 21 -5.16 9.07 -6.20
C GLU A 21 -5.99 9.26 -4.94
N LYS A 22 -7.18 8.68 -4.91
CA LYS A 22 -8.07 8.84 -3.77
C LYS A 22 -7.51 8.15 -2.53
N PHE A 23 -6.95 6.96 -2.69
CA PHE A 23 -6.36 6.28 -1.55
C PHE A 23 -5.15 7.03 -1.01
N ALA A 24 -4.24 7.47 -1.89
CA ALA A 24 -3.07 8.24 -1.46
C ALA A 24 -3.49 9.50 -0.73
N LEU A 25 -4.49 10.22 -1.26
CA LEU A 25 -5.01 11.44 -0.62
C LEU A 25 -5.52 11.13 0.79
N SER A 26 -6.23 10.01 0.95
CA SER A 26 -6.85 9.65 2.23
C SER A 26 -5.82 9.39 3.33
N ILE A 27 -4.60 8.99 2.97
CA ILE A 27 -3.54 8.71 3.94
C ILE A 27 -2.46 9.79 3.95
N GLY A 28 -2.69 10.92 3.26
CA GLY A 28 -1.73 12.02 3.23
C GLY A 28 -0.44 11.70 2.51
N MET A 29 -0.51 10.87 1.47
CA MET A 29 0.67 10.43 0.72
C MET A 29 0.61 10.97 -0.70
N ASP A 30 1.77 11.39 -1.23
CA ASP A 30 1.87 11.85 -2.60
C ASP A 30 1.44 10.72 -3.56
N ARG A 31 0.58 11.08 -4.52
CA ARG A 31 0.04 10.12 -5.48
C ARG A 31 1.14 9.44 -6.30
N THR A 32 2.10 10.20 -6.78
CA THR A 32 3.18 9.67 -7.61
C THR A 32 4.02 8.68 -6.82
N TYR A 33 4.32 9.01 -5.56
CA TYR A 33 5.05 8.12 -4.68
C TYR A 33 4.26 6.84 -4.44
N TYR A 34 2.98 6.97 -4.08
CA TYR A 34 2.14 5.80 -3.83
C TYR A 34 2.07 4.89 -5.05
N ALA A 35 1.86 5.47 -6.24
CA ALA A 35 1.78 4.69 -7.48
C ALA A 35 3.07 3.92 -7.73
N SER A 36 4.23 4.53 -7.43
CA SER A 36 5.51 3.86 -7.62
C SER A 36 5.70 2.71 -6.62
N VAL A 37 5.11 2.82 -5.43
CA VAL A 37 5.13 1.72 -4.44
C VAL A 37 4.29 0.54 -4.96
N GLU A 38 3.10 0.80 -5.49
CA GLU A 38 2.28 -0.28 -6.08
C GLU A 38 3.00 -0.96 -7.24
N ALA A 39 3.76 -0.19 -8.01
CA ALA A 39 4.50 -0.73 -9.15
C ALA A 39 5.75 -1.53 -8.75
N GLY A 40 6.07 -1.56 -7.47
CA GLY A 40 7.22 -2.31 -6.98
C GLY A 40 8.55 -1.62 -7.25
N LYS A 41 8.54 -0.31 -7.45
CA LYS A 41 9.73 0.46 -7.85
C LYS A 41 10.37 1.23 -6.71
N ARG A 42 9.84 1.11 -5.50
CA ARG A 42 10.30 1.89 -4.35
C ARG A 42 10.57 1.03 -3.14
N ASN A 43 11.64 1.36 -2.43
CA ASN A 43 11.83 0.92 -1.05
C ASN A 43 10.98 1.83 -0.18
N ILE A 44 9.97 1.27 0.45
CA ILE A 44 9.06 2.05 1.28
C ILE A 44 9.60 2.11 2.72
N SER A 45 9.51 3.28 3.34
CA SER A 45 9.92 3.44 4.74
C SER A 45 8.91 2.76 5.67
N LEU A 46 9.37 2.40 6.87
CA LEU A 46 8.49 1.82 7.88
C LEU A 46 7.34 2.76 8.19
N GLN A 47 7.61 4.06 8.28
CA GLN A 47 6.59 5.07 8.56
C GLN A 47 5.48 5.04 7.50
N ASN A 48 5.86 4.92 6.23
CA ASN A 48 4.87 4.89 5.16
C ASN A 48 4.14 3.55 5.09
N ILE A 49 4.80 2.45 5.47
CA ILE A 49 4.11 1.16 5.61
C ILE A 49 3.00 1.29 6.65
N CYS A 50 3.27 1.94 7.78
CA CYS A 50 2.26 2.15 8.81
C CYS A 50 1.09 2.98 8.31
N LYS A 51 1.37 4.04 7.52
CA LYS A 51 0.31 4.87 6.94
C LYS A 51 -0.61 4.06 6.02
N ILE A 52 -0.01 3.20 5.21
CA ILE A 52 -0.79 2.37 4.29
C ILE A 52 -1.63 1.37 5.06
N ALA A 53 -1.05 0.71 6.07
CA ALA A 53 -1.80 -0.25 6.90
C ALA A 53 -2.99 0.45 7.58
N GLU A 54 -2.77 1.64 8.15
CA GLU A 54 -3.85 2.41 8.76
C GLU A 54 -4.94 2.75 7.76
N GLY A 55 -4.54 3.12 6.55
CA GLY A 55 -5.50 3.46 5.49
C GLY A 55 -6.40 2.28 5.13
N PHE A 56 -5.88 1.07 5.21
CA PHE A 56 -6.68 -0.14 4.97
C PHE A 56 -7.36 -0.66 6.23
N GLY A 57 -7.11 -0.05 7.39
CA GLY A 57 -7.73 -0.48 8.65
C GLY A 57 -7.19 -1.82 9.14
N VAL A 58 -5.95 -2.13 8.82
CA VAL A 58 -5.31 -3.39 9.24
C VAL A 58 -4.02 -3.11 10.00
N SER A 59 -3.57 -4.08 10.79
CA SER A 59 -2.26 -3.98 11.45
C SER A 59 -1.16 -4.20 10.42
N VAL A 60 0.06 -3.75 10.75
CA VAL A 60 1.22 -4.01 9.88
C VAL A 60 1.42 -5.50 9.71
N SER A 61 1.25 -6.28 10.77
CA SER A 61 1.41 -7.74 10.67
C SER A 61 0.37 -8.36 9.73
N ALA A 62 -0.88 -7.89 9.80
CA ALA A 62 -1.93 -8.39 8.90
C ALA A 62 -1.62 -8.02 7.45
N LEU A 63 -1.10 -6.81 7.22
CA LEU A 63 -0.70 -6.39 5.89
C LEU A 63 0.37 -7.33 5.35
N PHE A 64 1.38 -7.68 6.14
CA PHE A 64 2.46 -8.54 5.66
C PHE A 64 2.04 -9.99 5.49
N VAL A 65 0.96 -10.43 6.12
CA VAL A 65 0.36 -11.73 5.79
C VAL A 65 -0.12 -11.73 4.34
N VAL A 66 -0.77 -10.63 3.92
CA VAL A 66 -1.22 -10.49 2.52
C VAL A 66 -0.01 -10.43 1.59
N VAL A 67 1.03 -9.67 1.96
CA VAL A 67 2.26 -9.56 1.17
C VAL A 67 2.87 -10.95 0.96
N ALA A 68 2.92 -11.77 2.00
CA ALA A 68 3.54 -13.09 1.95
C ALA A 68 2.81 -14.05 1.01
N LYS A 69 1.56 -13.77 0.69
CA LYS A 69 0.75 -14.62 -0.19
C LYS A 69 0.85 -14.25 -1.67
N GLN A 70 1.61 -13.21 -1.98
CA GLN A 70 1.74 -12.76 -3.37
C GLN A 70 2.73 -13.62 -4.17
#